data_ea392338a2d80d59072caa04d18c3642
#
_entry.id   ea392338a2d80d59072caa04d18c3642
#
_cell.length_a   1.000
_cell.length_b   1.000
_cell.length_c   1.000
_cell.angle_alpha   90.00
_cell.angle_beta   90.00
_cell.angle_gamma   90.00
#
_symmetry.space_group_name_H-M   'P 1'
#
loop_
_entity.id
_entity.type
_entity.pdbx_description
1 polymer ?
#
loop_
_entity_poly.entity_id
_entity_poly.type
_entity_poly.pdbx_seq_one_letter_code
_entity_poly.pdbx_strand_id
1 'polypeptide(L)'
;MWSKKRNILHLFYAAKLFFIRLINYIYIKNSISVHKTQHLQIMIKNYISVAIRNIVRRKSFSILNILGLTIGIISFMIILLFIQYELSFNKHIENYENKYRVVEIQSEPGVGEQHVAVTMGPLAEALQREYPEIENTLRIMRGPTTTIHHKNKSFNESYLAFADSTVFDMLSVDLIHGDKNTALQKINSIVLSEKTAKKYFGETSKAMGKMLKLRSESFMVGGVMKNYPETSSVYFEALIPFQFIEQRFEWTKSWGSNSLDTYIQLSRGVNKNELEAKFPDFQEKYMSENWHNPPELYIQPVKDIHLKSNHIKFQTYNHKQGDINQVYIFSIIAVLILLV
;
A
#
# COMPACT_ATOMS: atom_id res chain seq x y z
N MET A 1 -13.44 -21.55 8.16
CA MET A 1 -12.96 -20.70 7.05
C MET A 1 -11.44 -20.43 7.07
N TRP A 2 -10.72 -20.85 8.09
CA TRP A 2 -9.27 -20.59 8.32
C TRP A 2 -8.33 -21.62 7.65
N SER A 3 -8.78 -22.80 7.24
CA SER A 3 -7.90 -23.85 6.69
C SER A 3 -7.50 -23.64 5.21
N LYS A 4 -8.32 -22.96 4.41
CA LYS A 4 -8.04 -22.74 2.98
C LYS A 4 -6.94 -21.71 2.68
N LYS A 5 -6.73 -20.70 3.56
CA LYS A 5 -5.68 -19.69 3.36
C LYS A 5 -4.25 -20.22 3.55
N ARG A 6 -4.09 -21.26 4.36
CA ARG A 6 -2.79 -21.88 4.63
C ARG A 6 -2.26 -22.71 3.45
N ASN A 7 -3.17 -23.29 2.66
CA ASN A 7 -2.80 -24.19 1.58
C ASN A 7 -2.20 -23.49 0.35
N ILE A 8 -2.64 -22.28 0.00
CA ILE A 8 -2.11 -21.53 -1.16
C ILE A 8 -0.70 -20.97 -0.85
N LEU A 9 -0.49 -20.46 0.36
CA LEU A 9 0.84 -20.02 0.80
C LEU A 9 1.83 -21.20 0.83
N HIS A 10 1.34 -22.39 1.22
CA HIS A 10 2.14 -23.62 1.19
C HIS A 10 2.49 -24.10 -0.23
N LEU A 11 1.59 -23.88 -1.22
CA LEU A 11 1.89 -24.21 -2.62
C LEU A 11 3.01 -23.31 -3.19
N PHE A 12 2.94 -22.00 -2.94
CA PHE A 12 4.00 -21.07 -3.36
C PHE A 12 5.32 -21.32 -2.63
N TYR A 13 5.26 -21.67 -1.33
CA TYR A 13 6.45 -22.05 -0.59
C TYR A 13 7.01 -23.38 -1.08
N ALA A 14 6.15 -24.33 -1.43
CA ALA A 14 6.56 -25.63 -1.99
C ALA A 14 7.16 -25.47 -3.39
N ALA A 15 6.60 -24.64 -4.27
CA ALA A 15 7.19 -24.33 -5.57
C ALA A 15 8.56 -23.63 -5.44
N LYS A 16 8.67 -22.63 -4.56
CA LYS A 16 9.94 -21.96 -4.26
C LYS A 16 10.97 -22.93 -3.67
N LEU A 17 10.58 -23.80 -2.74
CA LEU A 17 11.43 -24.82 -2.16
C LEU A 17 11.80 -25.91 -3.17
N PHE A 18 10.89 -26.26 -4.10
CA PHE A 18 11.20 -27.20 -5.18
C PHE A 18 12.28 -26.63 -6.12
N PHE A 19 12.13 -25.35 -6.55
CA PHE A 19 13.15 -24.69 -7.37
C PHE A 19 14.48 -24.53 -6.63
N ILE A 20 14.48 -24.15 -5.35
CA ILE A 20 15.69 -24.02 -4.54
C ILE A 20 16.32 -25.42 -4.32
N ARG A 21 15.53 -26.46 -4.06
CA ARG A 21 16.03 -27.83 -3.95
C ARG A 21 16.56 -28.38 -5.26
N LEU A 22 15.93 -28.04 -6.39
CA LEU A 22 16.39 -28.41 -7.73
C LEU A 22 17.72 -27.74 -8.05
N ILE A 23 17.87 -26.44 -7.77
CA ILE A 23 19.13 -25.70 -7.91
C ILE A 23 20.19 -26.25 -6.97
N ASN A 24 19.87 -26.49 -5.69
CA ASN A 24 20.80 -27.07 -4.72
C ASN A 24 21.15 -28.52 -5.06
N TYR A 25 20.21 -29.32 -5.55
CA TYR A 25 20.50 -30.69 -6.02
C TYR A 25 21.47 -30.70 -7.21
N ILE A 26 21.32 -29.73 -8.13
CA ILE A 26 22.27 -29.52 -9.23
C ILE A 26 23.65 -29.05 -8.69
N TYR A 27 23.67 -28.24 -7.64
CA TYR A 27 24.91 -27.67 -7.06
C TYR A 27 25.67 -28.67 -6.14
N ILE A 28 24.94 -29.47 -5.36
CA ILE A 28 25.55 -30.44 -4.38
C ILE A 28 26.13 -31.67 -5.09
N LYS A 29 25.66 -32.01 -6.29
CA LYS A 29 26.17 -33.17 -7.04
C LYS A 29 27.52 -32.93 -7.72
N ASN A 30 28.06 -31.74 -7.65
CA ASN A 30 29.36 -31.38 -8.23
C ASN A 30 30.59 -31.76 -7.38
N SER A 31 30.41 -32.37 -6.19
CA SER A 31 31.54 -32.71 -5.31
C SER A 31 31.90 -34.19 -5.25
N ILE A 32 31.31 -35.04 -6.09
CA ILE A 32 31.61 -36.46 -6.10
C ILE A 32 32.23 -36.90 -7.43
N SER A 33 33.56 -37.06 -7.40
CA SER A 33 34.40 -37.92 -8.26
C SER A 33 34.55 -37.55 -9.75
N VAL A 34 35.74 -37.16 -10.12
CA VAL A 34 36.24 -36.79 -11.46
C VAL A 34 35.88 -37.80 -12.58
N HIS A 35 35.71 -39.07 -12.27
CA HIS A 35 35.29 -40.09 -13.26
C HIS A 35 33.81 -40.09 -13.62
N LYS A 36 32.92 -39.66 -12.72
CA LYS A 36 31.49 -39.48 -13.02
C LYS A 36 31.21 -38.25 -13.87
N THR A 37 32.04 -37.20 -13.77
CA THR A 37 31.87 -35.94 -14.53
C THR A 37 32.15 -36.13 -16.01
N GLN A 38 33.11 -36.92 -16.42
CA GLN A 38 33.37 -37.18 -17.85
C GLN A 38 32.22 -37.94 -18.51
N HIS A 39 31.67 -38.97 -17.87
CA HIS A 39 30.50 -39.69 -18.36
C HIS A 39 29.27 -38.82 -18.47
N LEU A 40 29.03 -37.96 -17.49
CA LEU A 40 27.90 -37.01 -17.50
C LEU A 40 28.06 -35.98 -18.61
N GLN A 41 29.27 -35.44 -18.84
CA GLN A 41 29.55 -34.50 -19.92
C GLN A 41 29.34 -35.14 -21.30
N ILE A 42 29.76 -36.39 -21.48
CA ILE A 42 29.56 -37.13 -22.74
C ILE A 42 28.07 -37.40 -22.95
N MET A 43 27.34 -37.80 -21.92
CA MET A 43 25.89 -38.00 -21.99
C MET A 43 25.16 -36.70 -22.33
N ILE A 44 25.47 -35.60 -21.65
CA ILE A 44 24.85 -34.27 -21.91
C ILE A 44 25.16 -33.82 -23.36
N LYS A 45 26.41 -33.95 -23.79
CA LYS A 45 26.80 -33.63 -25.18
C LYS A 45 26.03 -34.47 -26.20
N ASN A 46 25.85 -35.76 -25.96
CA ASN A 46 25.06 -36.64 -26.83
C ASN A 46 23.58 -36.24 -26.83
N TYR A 47 22.97 -35.96 -25.66
CA TYR A 47 21.58 -35.51 -25.59
C TYR A 47 21.39 -34.18 -26.34
N ILE A 48 22.28 -33.22 -26.14
CA ILE A 48 22.24 -31.92 -26.84
C ILE A 48 22.37 -32.16 -28.36
N SER A 49 23.33 -32.99 -28.82
CA SER A 49 23.52 -33.29 -30.21
C SER A 49 22.30 -33.96 -30.86
N VAL A 50 21.67 -34.91 -30.16
CA VAL A 50 20.43 -35.57 -30.60
C VAL A 50 19.26 -34.56 -30.62
N ALA A 51 19.14 -33.70 -29.59
CA ALA A 51 18.12 -32.67 -29.55
C ALA A 51 18.25 -31.68 -30.72
N ILE A 52 19.46 -31.16 -30.97
CA ILE A 52 19.73 -30.25 -32.12
C ILE A 52 19.38 -30.93 -33.43
N ARG A 53 19.81 -32.20 -33.63
CA ARG A 53 19.52 -32.96 -34.86
C ARG A 53 18.02 -33.16 -35.06
N ASN A 54 17.24 -33.40 -33.98
CA ASN A 54 15.78 -33.53 -34.06
C ASN A 54 15.12 -32.21 -34.40
N ILE A 55 15.59 -31.09 -33.80
CA ILE A 55 15.12 -29.74 -34.09
C ILE A 55 15.33 -29.40 -35.57
N VAL A 56 16.51 -29.70 -36.10
CA VAL A 56 16.85 -29.42 -37.52
C VAL A 56 16.09 -30.33 -38.47
N ARG A 57 15.82 -31.59 -38.11
CA ARG A 57 15.07 -32.55 -38.95
C ARG A 57 13.59 -32.25 -39.03
N ARG A 58 12.96 -31.80 -37.91
CA ARG A 58 11.53 -31.53 -37.81
C ARG A 58 11.27 -30.04 -37.57
N LYS A 59 11.78 -29.20 -38.45
CA LYS A 59 11.81 -27.71 -38.27
C LYS A 59 10.47 -27.13 -37.88
N SER A 60 9.40 -27.41 -38.62
CA SER A 60 8.07 -26.82 -38.37
C SER A 60 7.52 -27.19 -37.01
N PHE A 61 7.63 -28.47 -36.60
CA PHE A 61 7.18 -28.94 -35.31
C PHE A 61 8.01 -28.33 -34.14
N SER A 62 9.34 -28.27 -34.35
CA SER A 62 10.24 -27.71 -33.35
C SER A 62 10.05 -26.20 -33.18
N ILE A 63 9.84 -25.47 -34.28
CA ILE A 63 9.54 -24.04 -34.23
C ILE A 63 8.21 -23.80 -33.47
N LEU A 64 7.15 -24.57 -33.76
CA LEU A 64 5.87 -24.42 -33.12
C LEU A 64 5.98 -24.65 -31.60
N ASN A 65 6.69 -25.72 -31.18
CA ASN A 65 6.89 -26.03 -29.78
C ASN A 65 7.74 -24.96 -29.05
N ILE A 66 8.81 -24.48 -29.69
CA ILE A 66 9.65 -23.41 -29.10
C ILE A 66 8.84 -22.12 -28.97
N LEU A 67 8.08 -21.73 -29.99
CA LEU A 67 7.22 -20.55 -29.92
C LEU A 67 6.14 -20.71 -28.84
N GLY A 68 5.48 -21.86 -28.77
CA GLY A 68 4.46 -22.13 -27.74
C GLY A 68 5.05 -22.03 -26.32
N LEU A 69 6.19 -22.69 -26.08
CA LEU A 69 6.89 -22.64 -24.79
C LEU A 69 7.35 -21.20 -24.45
N THR A 70 7.88 -20.48 -25.44
CA THR A 70 8.33 -19.10 -25.25
C THR A 70 7.17 -18.19 -24.85
N ILE A 71 6.04 -18.27 -25.58
CA ILE A 71 4.82 -17.50 -25.26
C ILE A 71 4.31 -17.87 -23.87
N GLY A 72 4.27 -19.17 -23.54
CA GLY A 72 3.86 -19.65 -22.22
C GLY A 72 4.74 -19.07 -21.09
N ILE A 73 6.05 -19.14 -21.23
CA ILE A 73 6.98 -18.60 -20.22
C ILE A 73 6.82 -17.07 -20.08
N ILE A 74 6.74 -16.34 -21.21
CA ILE A 74 6.56 -14.88 -21.17
C ILE A 74 5.25 -14.53 -20.48
N SER A 75 4.16 -15.20 -20.84
CA SER A 75 2.84 -14.97 -20.21
C SER A 75 2.87 -15.25 -18.71
N PHE A 76 3.49 -16.37 -18.30
CA PHE A 76 3.68 -16.70 -16.88
C PHE A 76 4.47 -15.62 -16.14
N MET A 77 5.58 -15.15 -16.71
CA MET A 77 6.41 -14.10 -16.10
C MET A 77 5.65 -12.78 -15.95
N ILE A 78 4.86 -12.38 -16.95
CA ILE A 78 4.05 -11.16 -16.88
C ILE A 78 2.99 -11.29 -15.76
N ILE A 79 2.31 -12.43 -15.68
CA ILE A 79 1.32 -12.67 -14.62
C ILE A 79 1.99 -12.67 -13.24
N LEU A 80 3.15 -13.30 -13.11
CA LEU A 80 3.89 -13.32 -11.85
C LEU A 80 4.30 -11.91 -11.41
N LEU A 81 4.79 -11.07 -12.32
CA LEU A 81 5.13 -9.68 -12.03
C LEU A 81 3.89 -8.88 -11.63
N PHE A 82 2.75 -9.09 -12.29
CA PHE A 82 1.49 -8.46 -11.91
C PHE A 82 1.07 -8.87 -10.49
N ILE A 83 1.08 -10.17 -10.17
CA ILE A 83 0.74 -10.66 -8.83
C ILE A 83 1.68 -10.08 -7.77
N GLN A 84 2.99 -10.02 -8.04
CA GLN A 84 3.97 -9.43 -7.13
C GLN A 84 3.71 -7.94 -6.93
N TYR A 85 3.37 -7.20 -7.98
CA TYR A 85 3.01 -5.79 -7.91
C TYR A 85 1.77 -5.59 -7.03
N GLU A 86 0.68 -6.31 -7.29
CA GLU A 86 -0.58 -6.22 -6.53
C GLU A 86 -0.39 -6.56 -5.03
N LEU A 87 0.44 -7.57 -4.73
CA LEU A 87 0.75 -7.99 -3.37
C LEU A 87 1.80 -7.11 -2.67
N SER A 88 2.41 -6.15 -3.35
CA SER A 88 3.46 -5.28 -2.79
C SER A 88 2.92 -4.04 -2.10
N PHE A 89 1.64 -3.72 -2.29
CA PHE A 89 1.04 -2.51 -1.74
C PHE A 89 1.17 -2.42 -0.22
N ASN A 90 1.47 -1.22 0.26
CA ASN A 90 1.64 -0.84 1.66
C ASN A 90 2.78 -1.54 2.42
N LYS A 91 3.56 -2.44 1.79
CA LYS A 91 4.67 -3.16 2.46
C LYS A 91 5.87 -2.29 2.81
N HIS A 92 5.96 -1.09 2.25
CA HIS A 92 6.98 -0.10 2.61
C HIS A 92 6.71 0.56 3.96
N ILE A 93 5.49 0.43 4.48
CA ILE A 93 5.11 0.98 5.78
C ILE A 93 5.67 0.07 6.89
N GLU A 94 6.51 0.61 7.75
CA GLU A 94 7.05 -0.12 8.89
C GLU A 94 5.94 -0.57 9.83
N ASN A 95 6.02 -1.80 10.33
CA ASN A 95 5.02 -2.41 11.21
C ASN A 95 3.58 -2.33 10.65
N TYR A 96 3.40 -2.40 9.31
CA TYR A 96 2.10 -2.34 8.66
C TYR A 96 1.12 -3.42 9.15
N GLU A 97 1.63 -4.48 9.76
CA GLU A 97 0.82 -5.57 10.32
C GLU A 97 -0.01 -5.12 11.53
N ASN A 98 0.46 -4.10 12.28
CA ASN A 98 -0.20 -3.53 13.45
C ASN A 98 -0.90 -2.20 13.17
N LYS A 99 -0.96 -1.80 11.89
CA LYS A 99 -1.60 -0.56 11.48
C LYS A 99 -2.90 -0.84 10.76
N TYR A 100 -3.92 -0.06 11.10
CA TYR A 100 -5.29 -0.25 10.64
C TYR A 100 -5.89 1.07 10.23
N ARG A 101 -6.81 1.03 9.26
CA ARG A 101 -7.72 2.13 8.93
C ARG A 101 -9.03 1.90 9.66
N VAL A 102 -9.62 2.94 10.25
CA VAL A 102 -10.96 2.88 10.82
C VAL A 102 -11.97 2.96 9.68
N VAL A 103 -12.99 2.15 9.75
CA VAL A 103 -14.10 2.06 8.79
C VAL A 103 -15.40 2.06 9.56
N GLU A 104 -16.40 2.72 9.00
CA GLU A 104 -17.77 2.81 9.54
C GLU A 104 -18.72 1.95 8.72
N ILE A 105 -19.67 1.35 9.38
CA ILE A 105 -20.87 0.77 8.76
C ILE A 105 -22.02 1.70 9.07
N GLN A 106 -22.49 2.41 8.07
CA GLN A 106 -23.63 3.33 8.17
C GLN A 106 -24.86 2.64 7.65
N SER A 107 -25.94 2.66 8.43
CA SER A 107 -27.23 2.09 8.07
C SER A 107 -28.28 3.18 7.94
N GLU A 108 -28.69 3.48 6.71
CA GLU A 108 -29.69 4.49 6.42
C GLU A 108 -31.00 3.84 5.91
N PRO A 109 -32.16 4.30 6.35
CA PRO A 109 -33.44 3.81 5.86
C PRO A 109 -33.55 3.93 4.34
N GLY A 110 -33.82 2.81 3.65
CA GLY A 110 -34.01 2.75 2.20
C GLY A 110 -32.70 2.61 1.40
N VAL A 111 -31.54 2.74 2.01
CA VAL A 111 -30.23 2.59 1.34
C VAL A 111 -29.53 1.29 1.77
N GLY A 112 -29.81 0.85 2.99
CA GLY A 112 -29.15 -0.32 3.58
C GLY A 112 -27.77 0.00 4.18
N GLU A 113 -27.02 -1.05 4.48
CA GLU A 113 -25.68 -0.94 5.05
C GLU A 113 -24.66 -0.46 4.02
N GLN A 114 -23.87 0.54 4.39
CA GLN A 114 -22.78 1.08 3.58
C GLN A 114 -21.49 1.14 4.40
N HIS A 115 -20.44 0.51 3.91
CA HIS A 115 -19.11 0.63 4.49
C HIS A 115 -18.44 1.88 3.96
N VAL A 116 -18.02 2.78 4.84
CA VAL A 116 -17.33 4.02 4.50
C VAL A 116 -16.04 4.17 5.29
N ALA A 117 -14.97 4.57 4.64
CA ALA A 117 -13.66 4.75 5.28
C ALA A 117 -13.36 6.23 5.57
N VAL A 118 -14.36 7.08 5.47
CA VAL A 118 -14.29 8.45 5.95
C VAL A 118 -14.89 8.54 7.34
N THR A 119 -14.24 9.26 8.23
CA THR A 119 -14.54 9.31 9.66
C THR A 119 -14.61 10.74 10.18
N MET A 120 -15.04 10.91 11.42
CA MET A 120 -15.16 12.19 12.11
C MET A 120 -13.80 12.69 12.61
N GLY A 121 -13.63 14.02 12.65
CA GLY A 121 -12.37 14.64 13.10
C GLY A 121 -11.96 14.29 14.54
N PRO A 122 -12.85 14.26 15.53
CA PRO A 122 -12.51 13.94 16.92
C PRO A 122 -12.17 12.46 17.17
N LEU A 123 -12.49 11.55 16.22
CA LEU A 123 -12.43 10.10 16.43
C LEU A 123 -11.02 9.61 16.81
N ALA A 124 -9.99 10.07 16.11
CA ALA A 124 -8.63 9.63 16.32
C ALA A 124 -8.13 9.87 17.75
N GLU A 125 -8.32 11.10 18.25
CA GLU A 125 -7.92 11.49 19.60
C GLU A 125 -8.75 10.78 20.68
N ALA A 126 -10.06 10.60 20.44
CA ALA A 126 -10.94 9.91 21.36
C ALA A 126 -10.56 8.42 21.48
N LEU A 127 -10.31 7.74 20.36
CA LEU A 127 -9.86 6.34 20.36
C LEU A 127 -8.53 6.18 21.11
N GLN A 128 -7.56 7.04 20.89
CA GLN A 128 -6.26 6.98 21.57
C GLN A 128 -6.37 7.24 23.07
N ARG A 129 -7.29 8.11 23.48
CA ARG A 129 -7.53 8.41 24.90
C ARG A 129 -8.25 7.28 25.64
N GLU A 130 -9.22 6.62 24.98
CA GLU A 130 -10.03 5.56 25.62
C GLU A 130 -9.32 4.20 25.64
N TYR A 131 -8.47 3.92 24.64
CA TYR A 131 -7.88 2.59 24.46
C TYR A 131 -6.35 2.62 24.56
N PRO A 132 -5.77 2.18 25.70
CA PRO A 132 -4.32 2.11 25.87
C PRO A 132 -3.65 1.14 24.88
N GLU A 133 -4.41 0.25 24.25
CA GLU A 133 -3.95 -0.64 23.18
C GLU A 133 -3.56 0.11 21.89
N ILE A 134 -4.02 1.35 21.73
CA ILE A 134 -3.73 2.21 20.57
C ILE A 134 -2.51 3.07 20.90
N GLU A 135 -1.36 2.72 20.34
CA GLU A 135 -0.09 3.44 20.54
C GLU A 135 -0.08 4.79 19.83
N ASN A 136 -0.63 4.82 18.60
CA ASN A 136 -0.55 6.01 17.77
C ASN A 136 -1.76 6.12 16.85
N THR A 137 -2.09 7.35 16.47
CA THR A 137 -3.20 7.65 15.55
C THR A 137 -2.74 8.64 14.48
N LEU A 138 -3.45 8.66 13.36
CA LEU A 138 -3.23 9.58 12.26
C LEU A 138 -4.56 9.99 11.66
N ARG A 139 -4.83 11.29 11.63
CA ARG A 139 -5.85 11.87 10.76
C ARG A 139 -5.19 12.32 9.46
N ILE A 140 -5.76 11.96 8.33
CA ILE A 140 -5.30 12.40 7.04
C ILE A 140 -6.49 12.69 6.12
N MET A 141 -6.43 13.81 5.42
CA MET A 141 -7.45 14.21 4.48
C MET A 141 -6.81 14.60 3.14
N ARG A 142 -7.36 14.11 2.05
CA ARG A 142 -6.95 14.53 0.71
C ARG A 142 -7.41 15.96 0.46
N GLY A 143 -6.46 16.82 0.13
CA GLY A 143 -6.77 18.18 -0.33
C GLY A 143 -7.32 18.21 -1.75
N PRO A 144 -8.02 19.27 -2.12
CA PRO A 144 -8.45 19.50 -3.50
C PRO A 144 -7.23 19.77 -4.39
N THR A 145 -7.38 19.51 -5.69
CA THR A 145 -6.40 20.01 -6.68
C THR A 145 -6.25 21.52 -6.52
N THR A 146 -5.05 21.95 -6.23
CA THR A 146 -4.76 23.35 -5.89
C THR A 146 -3.59 23.87 -6.71
N THR A 147 -3.72 25.10 -7.22
CA THR A 147 -2.61 25.76 -7.89
C THR A 147 -1.63 26.28 -6.84
N ILE A 148 -0.38 25.84 -6.94
CA ILE A 148 0.72 26.28 -6.09
C ILE A 148 1.60 27.23 -6.92
N HIS A 149 1.91 28.38 -6.35
CA HIS A 149 2.71 29.43 -6.98
C HIS A 149 4.07 29.61 -6.26
N HIS A 150 5.13 29.72 -7.06
CA HIS A 150 6.44 30.17 -6.59
C HIS A 150 7.08 31.07 -7.63
N LYS A 151 7.23 32.36 -7.32
CA LYS A 151 7.74 33.38 -8.28
C LYS A 151 6.95 33.31 -9.60
N ASN A 152 7.62 33.02 -10.71
CA ASN A 152 7.02 32.92 -12.06
C ASN A 152 6.52 31.50 -12.41
N LYS A 153 6.61 30.54 -11.48
CA LYS A 153 6.15 29.17 -11.67
C LYS A 153 4.80 28.96 -11.00
N SER A 154 3.90 28.26 -11.71
CA SER A 154 2.58 27.95 -11.22
C SER A 154 2.17 26.59 -11.76
N PHE A 155 1.79 25.66 -10.88
CA PHE A 155 1.38 24.30 -11.26
C PHE A 155 0.18 23.86 -10.45
N ASN A 156 -0.70 23.07 -11.07
CA ASN A 156 -1.79 22.39 -10.39
C ASN A 156 -1.25 21.12 -9.74
N GLU A 157 -1.44 21.01 -8.44
CA GLU A 157 -1.05 19.84 -7.64
C GLU A 157 -2.30 19.12 -7.15
N SER A 158 -2.41 17.84 -7.50
CA SER A 158 -3.60 17.00 -7.20
C SER A 158 -3.39 16.08 -6.02
N TYR A 159 -2.16 15.97 -5.53
CA TYR A 159 -1.79 15.04 -4.46
C TYR A 159 -1.32 15.79 -3.19
N LEU A 160 -2.10 16.80 -2.81
CA LEU A 160 -1.96 17.49 -1.53
C LEU A 160 -2.70 16.72 -0.45
N ALA A 161 -2.13 16.59 0.74
CA ALA A 161 -2.81 16.06 1.91
C ALA A 161 -2.64 16.96 3.13
N PHE A 162 -3.68 17.00 3.97
CA PHE A 162 -3.62 17.55 5.32
C PHE A 162 -3.48 16.38 6.29
N ALA A 163 -2.45 16.39 7.14
CA ALA A 163 -2.15 15.26 8.00
C ALA A 163 -1.62 15.70 9.36
N ASP A 164 -1.87 14.90 10.38
CA ASP A 164 -1.18 15.01 11.67
C ASP A 164 0.32 14.72 11.49
N SER A 165 1.17 15.26 12.36
CA SER A 165 2.63 15.03 12.31
C SER A 165 3.01 13.56 12.48
N THR A 166 2.15 12.76 13.06
CA THR A 166 2.30 11.29 13.17
C THR A 166 2.37 10.57 11.81
N VAL A 167 2.04 11.26 10.71
CA VAL A 167 2.15 10.73 9.33
C VAL A 167 3.53 10.18 9.00
N PHE A 168 4.60 10.80 9.54
CA PHE A 168 5.96 10.35 9.30
C PHE A 168 6.23 8.94 9.82
N ASP A 169 5.69 8.60 10.98
CA ASP A 169 5.86 7.29 11.59
C ASP A 169 4.75 6.32 11.19
N MET A 170 3.51 6.80 11.12
CA MET A 170 2.35 5.99 10.75
C MET A 170 2.41 5.47 9.31
N LEU A 171 2.91 6.28 8.39
CA LEU A 171 3.03 5.92 6.98
C LEU A 171 4.48 5.77 6.50
N SER A 172 5.46 5.79 7.42
CA SER A 172 6.90 5.63 7.14
C SER A 172 7.40 6.63 6.09
N VAL A 173 7.10 7.90 6.30
CA VAL A 173 7.53 8.98 5.41
C VAL A 173 8.95 9.43 5.76
N ASP A 174 9.90 9.16 4.88
CA ASP A 174 11.30 9.55 5.03
C ASP A 174 11.54 10.97 4.53
N LEU A 175 12.23 11.78 5.33
CA LEU A 175 12.70 13.11 4.92
C LEU A 175 14.11 13.05 4.35
N ILE A 176 14.32 13.75 3.21
CA ILE A 176 15.64 14.04 2.62
C ILE A 176 16.23 15.26 3.31
N HIS A 177 15.39 16.27 3.57
CA HIS A 177 15.73 17.50 4.27
C HIS A 177 14.64 17.87 5.26
N GLY A 178 15.02 18.41 6.41
CA GLY A 178 14.13 18.75 7.51
C GLY A 178 14.17 17.68 8.62
N ASP A 179 13.37 17.89 9.65
CA ASP A 179 13.26 17.01 10.81
C ASP A 179 11.78 16.61 11.00
N LYS A 180 11.48 15.33 11.22
CA LYS A 180 10.13 14.77 11.38
C LYS A 180 9.33 15.48 12.48
N ASN A 181 10.02 15.86 13.58
CA ASN A 181 9.38 16.48 14.73
C ASN A 181 8.98 17.93 14.47
N THR A 182 9.62 18.62 13.51
CA THR A 182 9.42 20.06 13.28
C THR A 182 8.80 20.40 11.94
N ALA A 183 8.91 19.51 10.94
CA ALA A 183 8.52 19.79 9.55
C ALA A 183 7.04 20.17 9.38
N LEU A 184 6.13 19.58 10.20
CA LEU A 184 4.69 19.87 10.21
C LEU A 184 4.22 20.56 11.50
N GLN A 185 5.14 21.12 12.31
CA GLN A 185 4.79 21.74 13.58
C GLN A 185 4.13 23.12 13.43
N LYS A 186 4.58 23.89 12.42
CA LYS A 186 4.01 25.20 12.14
C LYS A 186 2.81 25.06 11.22
N ILE A 187 1.68 25.67 11.56
CA ILE A 187 0.42 25.60 10.79
C ILE A 187 0.60 25.91 9.32
N ASN A 188 1.44 26.91 9.00
CA ASN A 188 1.74 27.33 7.62
C ASN A 188 3.03 26.68 7.10
N SER A 189 3.33 25.45 7.48
CA SER A 189 4.40 24.65 6.88
C SER A 189 3.87 23.73 5.81
N ILE A 190 4.74 23.37 4.87
CA ILE A 190 4.48 22.37 3.85
C ILE A 190 5.69 21.47 3.67
N VAL A 191 5.47 20.18 3.60
CA VAL A 191 6.48 19.19 3.23
C VAL A 191 6.22 18.77 1.79
N LEU A 192 7.25 18.79 0.95
CA LEU A 192 7.15 18.46 -0.47
C LEU A 192 7.82 17.13 -0.77
N SER A 193 7.31 16.38 -1.74
CA SER A 193 8.06 15.27 -2.31
C SER A 193 9.31 15.77 -3.04
N GLU A 194 10.32 14.92 -3.18
CA GLU A 194 11.53 15.21 -3.95
C GLU A 194 11.19 15.70 -5.37
N LYS A 195 10.24 15.05 -6.05
CA LYS A 195 9.76 15.41 -7.38
C LYS A 195 9.16 16.81 -7.39
N THR A 196 8.29 17.11 -6.43
CA THR A 196 7.65 18.42 -6.32
C THR A 196 8.64 19.50 -5.95
N ALA A 197 9.57 19.25 -5.01
CA ALA A 197 10.62 20.19 -4.67
C ALA A 197 11.52 20.54 -5.87
N LYS A 198 11.93 19.53 -6.65
CA LYS A 198 12.70 19.75 -7.89
C LYS A 198 11.93 20.55 -8.94
N LYS A 199 10.63 20.31 -9.09
CA LYS A 199 9.74 21.02 -10.03
C LYS A 199 9.73 22.54 -9.78
N TYR A 200 9.65 22.96 -8.51
CA TYR A 200 9.60 24.39 -8.14
C TYR A 200 10.98 25.02 -8.03
N PHE A 201 11.96 24.34 -7.44
CA PHE A 201 13.22 24.92 -7.02
C PHE A 201 14.43 24.43 -7.81
N GLY A 202 14.27 23.40 -8.66
CA GLY A 202 15.36 22.78 -9.41
C GLY A 202 16.12 21.71 -8.60
N GLU A 203 16.44 22.01 -7.36
CA GLU A 203 17.15 21.11 -6.43
C GLU A 203 16.41 21.03 -5.09
N THR A 204 16.47 19.89 -4.44
CA THR A 204 15.78 19.64 -3.15
C THR A 204 16.31 20.51 -2.03
N SER A 205 17.63 20.72 -1.98
CA SER A 205 18.30 21.56 -0.96
C SER A 205 17.87 23.02 -1.01
N LYS A 206 17.52 23.52 -2.19
CA LYS A 206 17.08 24.91 -2.39
C LYS A 206 15.63 25.16 -1.96
N ALA A 207 14.88 24.12 -1.65
CA ALA A 207 13.47 24.22 -1.25
C ALA A 207 13.29 24.68 0.20
N MET A 208 14.19 24.28 1.09
CA MET A 208 14.07 24.51 2.53
C MET A 208 13.92 25.99 2.88
N GLY A 209 12.91 26.30 3.72
CA GLY A 209 12.59 27.66 4.17
C GLY A 209 12.02 28.59 3.09
N LYS A 210 11.82 28.13 1.85
CA LYS A 210 11.20 28.93 0.79
C LYS A 210 9.68 28.98 0.95
N MET A 211 9.10 30.07 0.46
CA MET A 211 7.66 30.29 0.51
C MET A 211 6.99 29.82 -0.77
N LEU A 212 5.89 29.12 -0.60
CA LEU A 212 4.93 28.73 -1.65
C LEU A 212 3.59 29.39 -1.36
N LYS A 213 2.89 29.86 -2.37
CA LYS A 213 1.57 30.43 -2.23
C LYS A 213 0.52 29.45 -2.80
N LEU A 214 -0.42 29.06 -1.94
CA LEU A 214 -1.55 28.22 -2.26
C LEU A 214 -2.82 29.07 -2.05
N ARG A 215 -3.52 29.41 -3.12
CA ARG A 215 -4.64 30.36 -3.08
C ARG A 215 -4.20 31.69 -2.44
N SER A 216 -4.82 32.11 -1.33
CA SER A 216 -4.46 33.33 -0.55
C SER A 216 -3.40 33.09 0.49
N GLU A 217 -3.07 31.85 0.81
CA GLU A 217 -2.20 31.49 1.93
C GLU A 217 -0.75 31.24 1.48
N SER A 218 0.17 31.53 2.38
CA SER A 218 1.60 31.32 2.15
C SER A 218 2.13 30.24 3.09
N PHE A 219 2.82 29.25 2.53
CA PHE A 219 3.37 28.13 3.27
C PHE A 219 4.89 28.11 3.14
N MET A 220 5.58 27.92 4.27
CA MET A 220 7.02 27.75 4.29
C MET A 220 7.37 26.26 4.12
N VAL A 221 8.29 25.93 3.23
CA VAL A 221 8.80 24.57 3.08
C VAL A 221 9.56 24.17 4.34
N GLY A 222 8.96 23.32 5.14
CA GLY A 222 9.49 22.79 6.41
C GLY A 222 10.26 21.48 6.24
N GLY A 223 10.09 20.80 5.10
CA GLY A 223 10.77 19.54 4.80
C GLY A 223 10.65 19.13 3.35
N VAL A 224 11.56 18.26 2.93
CA VAL A 224 11.48 17.54 1.64
C VAL A 224 11.55 16.06 1.93
N MET A 225 10.49 15.34 1.56
CA MET A 225 10.39 13.89 1.72
C MET A 225 10.86 13.16 0.45
N LYS A 226 11.31 11.93 0.58
CA LYS A 226 11.47 11.02 -0.56
C LYS A 226 10.16 10.93 -1.33
N ASN A 227 10.24 10.61 -2.63
CA ASN A 227 9.02 10.33 -3.38
C ASN A 227 8.29 9.16 -2.73
N TYR A 228 7.02 9.38 -2.37
CA TYR A 228 6.24 8.35 -1.72
C TYR A 228 5.92 7.23 -2.73
N PRO A 229 5.99 5.95 -2.34
CA PRO A 229 5.85 4.84 -3.27
C PRO A 229 4.47 4.81 -3.94
N GLU A 230 4.45 4.57 -5.25
CA GLU A 230 3.20 4.40 -5.99
C GLU A 230 2.42 3.12 -5.62
N THR A 231 3.10 2.18 -4.94
CA THR A 231 2.49 0.98 -4.34
C THR A 231 1.96 1.24 -2.94
N SER A 232 1.47 2.46 -2.70
CA SER A 232 0.78 2.83 -1.47
C SER A 232 -0.70 3.08 -1.75
N SER A 233 -1.57 2.62 -0.86
CA SER A 233 -3.01 2.96 -0.90
C SER A 233 -3.24 4.43 -0.58
N VAL A 234 -2.40 5.02 0.28
CA VAL A 234 -2.38 6.47 0.56
C VAL A 234 -1.24 7.08 -0.25
N TYR A 235 -1.54 8.01 -1.15
CA TYR A 235 -0.53 8.66 -1.99
C TYR A 235 -0.64 10.18 -1.92
N PHE A 236 0.49 10.84 -1.74
CA PHE A 236 0.61 12.30 -1.68
C PHE A 236 1.98 12.78 -2.17
N GLU A 237 2.03 13.99 -2.67
CA GLU A 237 3.26 14.69 -3.12
C GLU A 237 3.55 15.95 -2.29
N ALA A 238 2.57 16.37 -1.48
CA ALA A 238 2.75 17.46 -0.53
C ALA A 238 1.90 17.22 0.72
N LEU A 239 2.45 17.57 1.89
CA LEU A 239 1.78 17.48 3.19
C LEU A 239 1.68 18.86 3.83
N ILE A 240 0.51 19.19 4.35
CA ILE A 240 0.24 20.37 5.18
C ILE A 240 -0.26 19.87 6.53
N PRO A 241 0.09 20.52 7.66
CA PRO A 241 -0.42 20.15 8.98
C PRO A 241 -1.95 20.10 9.02
N PHE A 242 -2.53 19.07 9.62
CA PHE A 242 -3.98 18.94 9.79
C PHE A 242 -4.55 20.14 10.56
N GLN A 243 -3.80 20.68 11.51
CA GLN A 243 -4.16 21.89 12.26
C GLN A 243 -4.49 23.10 11.38
N PHE A 244 -3.99 23.15 10.14
CA PHE A 244 -4.31 24.24 9.21
C PHE A 244 -5.81 24.26 8.87
N ILE A 245 -6.41 23.10 8.63
CA ILE A 245 -7.87 23.00 8.37
C ILE A 245 -8.67 23.00 9.66
N GLU A 246 -8.16 22.41 10.72
CA GLU A 246 -8.81 22.32 12.02
C GLU A 246 -9.11 23.70 12.64
N GLN A 247 -8.23 24.67 12.45
CA GLN A 247 -8.47 26.05 12.92
C GLN A 247 -9.46 26.84 12.06
N ARG A 248 -9.75 26.39 10.84
CA ARG A 248 -10.57 27.13 9.88
C ARG A 248 -11.97 26.57 9.69
N PHE A 249 -12.16 25.31 10.03
CA PHE A 249 -13.40 24.59 9.73
C PHE A 249 -13.91 23.85 10.95
N GLU A 250 -15.04 24.28 11.48
CA GLU A 250 -15.68 23.68 12.67
C GLU A 250 -16.12 22.23 12.43
N TRP A 251 -16.40 21.82 11.19
CA TRP A 251 -16.75 20.44 10.89
C TRP A 251 -15.63 19.43 11.29
N THR A 252 -14.38 19.86 11.34
CA THR A 252 -13.25 19.02 11.78
C THR A 252 -13.32 18.63 13.25
N LYS A 253 -14.14 19.32 14.04
CA LYS A 253 -14.37 19.09 15.46
C LYS A 253 -15.73 18.42 15.75
N SER A 254 -16.51 18.18 14.70
CA SER A 254 -17.86 17.64 14.81
C SER A 254 -17.88 16.12 14.72
N TRP A 255 -18.61 15.49 15.60
CA TRP A 255 -18.93 14.07 15.54
C TRP A 255 -19.93 13.71 14.44
N GLY A 256 -20.66 14.68 13.89
CA GLY A 256 -21.63 14.52 12.82
C GLY A 256 -21.06 14.74 11.41
N SER A 257 -19.73 14.85 11.25
CA SER A 257 -19.13 15.16 9.94
C SER A 257 -18.01 14.18 9.59
N ASN A 258 -18.27 13.35 8.59
CA ASN A 258 -17.31 12.38 8.04
C ASN A 258 -16.57 12.97 6.84
N SER A 259 -15.27 13.20 6.94
CA SER A 259 -14.53 13.91 5.90
C SER A 259 -13.06 13.58 5.80
N LEU A 260 -12.53 12.71 6.66
CA LEU A 260 -11.11 12.35 6.71
C LEU A 260 -10.94 10.86 6.98
N ASP A 261 -9.77 10.33 6.67
CA ASP A 261 -9.41 8.96 6.99
C ASP A 261 -8.69 8.94 8.35
N THR A 262 -9.10 8.04 9.23
CA THR A 262 -8.43 7.78 10.51
C THR A 262 -7.66 6.47 10.44
N TYR A 263 -6.39 6.53 10.81
CA TYR A 263 -5.53 5.35 10.98
C TYR A 263 -5.13 5.21 12.44
N ILE A 264 -4.98 3.97 12.89
CA ILE A 264 -4.52 3.63 14.24
C ILE A 264 -3.39 2.60 14.16
N GLN A 265 -2.49 2.66 15.12
CA GLN A 265 -1.46 1.65 15.34
C GLN A 265 -1.75 0.97 16.68
N LEU A 266 -1.85 -0.35 16.65
CA LEU A 266 -2.02 -1.16 17.86
C LEU A 266 -0.67 -1.55 18.43
N SER A 267 -0.61 -1.67 19.75
CA SER A 267 0.51 -2.25 20.47
C SER A 267 0.75 -3.70 20.01
N ARG A 268 1.99 -4.14 20.06
CA ARG A 268 2.34 -5.51 19.62
C ARG A 268 1.60 -6.55 20.47
N GLY A 269 1.00 -7.51 19.78
CA GLY A 269 0.28 -8.62 20.42
C GLY A 269 -1.16 -8.33 20.79
N VAL A 270 -1.66 -7.12 20.56
CA VAL A 270 -3.07 -6.78 20.74
C VAL A 270 -3.92 -7.53 19.73
N ASN A 271 -4.99 -8.15 20.22
CA ASN A 271 -5.98 -8.81 19.38
C ASN A 271 -6.98 -7.78 18.85
N LYS A 272 -7.00 -7.60 17.54
CA LYS A 272 -7.94 -6.71 16.84
C LYS A 272 -9.38 -6.93 17.25
N ASN A 273 -9.83 -8.18 17.37
CA ASN A 273 -11.24 -8.51 17.64
C ASN A 273 -11.63 -8.14 19.09
N GLU A 274 -10.68 -8.21 20.03
CA GLU A 274 -10.90 -7.79 21.43
C GLU A 274 -11.06 -6.28 21.54
N LEU A 275 -10.34 -5.51 20.73
CA LEU A 275 -10.52 -4.07 20.64
C LEU A 275 -11.86 -3.71 20.01
N GLU A 276 -12.21 -4.32 18.86
CA GLU A 276 -13.47 -4.08 18.17
C GLU A 276 -14.69 -4.40 19.03
N ALA A 277 -14.60 -5.40 19.90
CA ALA A 277 -15.68 -5.75 20.84
C ALA A 277 -16.01 -4.63 21.84
N LYS A 278 -15.11 -3.66 22.03
CA LYS A 278 -15.31 -2.50 22.92
C LYS A 278 -15.93 -1.29 22.20
N PHE A 279 -15.99 -1.30 20.88
CA PHE A 279 -16.46 -0.15 20.09
C PHE A 279 -17.95 0.21 20.32
N PRO A 280 -18.87 -0.72 20.57
CA PRO A 280 -20.26 -0.36 20.88
C PRO A 280 -20.40 0.63 22.06
N ASP A 281 -19.67 0.39 23.15
CA ASP A 281 -19.68 1.30 24.33
C ASP A 281 -19.07 2.67 23.99
N PHE A 282 -18.04 2.69 23.16
CA PHE A 282 -17.43 3.91 22.64
C PHE A 282 -18.41 4.72 21.78
N GLN A 283 -19.12 4.05 20.88
CA GLN A 283 -20.11 4.68 19.99
C GLN A 283 -21.27 5.27 20.78
N GLU A 284 -21.79 4.56 21.77
CA GLU A 284 -22.82 5.08 22.66
C GLU A 284 -22.34 6.34 23.40
N LYS A 285 -21.11 6.31 23.94
CA LYS A 285 -20.53 7.41 24.70
C LYS A 285 -20.27 8.68 23.87
N TYR A 286 -19.79 8.55 22.62
CA TYR A 286 -19.30 9.70 21.85
C TYR A 286 -20.19 10.09 20.67
N MET A 287 -21.02 9.19 20.17
CA MET A 287 -21.74 9.41 18.92
C MET A 287 -23.25 9.53 19.09
N SER A 288 -23.83 9.00 20.19
CA SER A 288 -25.29 8.97 20.39
C SER A 288 -25.97 10.34 20.37
N GLU A 289 -25.30 11.41 20.82
CA GLU A 289 -25.83 12.76 20.78
C GLU A 289 -25.91 13.36 19.36
N ASN A 290 -25.04 12.94 18.46
CA ASN A 290 -24.88 13.51 17.11
C ASN A 290 -25.53 12.66 16.01
N TRP A 291 -25.83 11.39 16.32
CA TRP A 291 -26.36 10.43 15.37
C TRP A 291 -27.62 9.78 15.94
N HIS A 292 -28.72 9.81 15.18
CA HIS A 292 -29.92 9.04 15.54
C HIS A 292 -29.65 7.52 15.53
N ASN A 293 -28.81 7.08 14.61
CA ASN A 293 -28.28 5.72 14.52
C ASN A 293 -26.76 5.79 14.34
N PRO A 294 -25.97 5.71 15.43
CA PRO A 294 -24.52 5.80 15.34
C PRO A 294 -23.94 4.73 14.43
N PRO A 295 -22.97 5.07 13.55
CA PRO A 295 -22.34 4.09 12.67
C PRO A 295 -21.55 3.08 13.49
N GLU A 296 -21.62 1.80 13.11
CA GLU A 296 -20.74 0.78 13.69
C GLU A 296 -19.31 0.98 13.21
N LEU A 297 -18.35 0.78 14.12
CA LEU A 297 -16.93 0.91 13.80
C LEU A 297 -16.27 -0.46 13.67
N TYR A 298 -15.35 -0.58 12.72
CA TYR A 298 -14.38 -1.67 12.67
C TYR A 298 -13.05 -1.17 12.11
N ILE A 299 -11.99 -1.97 12.26
CA ILE A 299 -10.67 -1.61 11.76
C ILE A 299 -10.20 -2.56 10.66
N GLN A 300 -9.78 -1.99 9.54
CA GLN A 300 -9.27 -2.71 8.38
C GLN A 300 -7.74 -2.69 8.39
N PRO A 301 -7.04 -3.85 8.34
CA PRO A 301 -5.58 -3.86 8.24
C PRO A 301 -5.08 -3.08 7.02
N VAL A 302 -4.04 -2.25 7.19
CA VAL A 302 -3.46 -1.45 6.11
C VAL A 302 -3.03 -2.30 4.92
N LYS A 303 -2.54 -3.52 5.17
CA LYS A 303 -2.18 -4.50 4.13
C LYS A 303 -3.35 -4.96 3.25
N ASP A 304 -4.57 -4.83 3.76
CA ASP A 304 -5.79 -5.29 3.08
C ASP A 304 -6.50 -4.17 2.29
N ILE A 305 -6.12 -2.91 2.49
CA ILE A 305 -6.80 -1.75 1.86
C ILE A 305 -6.80 -1.87 0.34
N HIS A 306 -5.64 -2.16 -0.27
CA HIS A 306 -5.51 -2.19 -1.73
C HIS A 306 -6.43 -3.24 -2.38
N LEU A 307 -6.42 -4.47 -1.87
CA LEU A 307 -7.06 -5.61 -2.54
C LEU A 307 -8.44 -5.98 -1.99
N LYS A 308 -8.82 -5.47 -0.80
CA LYS A 308 -10.02 -5.92 -0.10
C LYS A 308 -10.96 -4.79 0.29
N SER A 309 -10.96 -3.69 -0.47
CA SER A 309 -11.84 -2.54 -0.21
C SER A 309 -13.00 -2.41 -1.20
N ASN A 310 -13.31 -3.43 -2.01
CA ASN A 310 -14.37 -3.36 -3.01
C ASN A 310 -15.78 -3.16 -2.42
N HIS A 311 -15.98 -3.52 -1.14
CA HIS A 311 -17.22 -3.31 -0.41
C HIS A 311 -17.33 -1.90 0.18
N ILE A 312 -16.23 -1.12 0.21
CA ILE A 312 -16.21 0.23 0.77
C ILE A 312 -16.69 1.21 -0.29
N LYS A 313 -17.80 1.91 -0.01
CA LYS A 313 -18.47 2.82 -0.95
C LYS A 313 -17.79 4.19 -1.04
N PHE A 314 -17.37 4.73 0.11
CA PHE A 314 -16.71 6.02 0.20
C PHE A 314 -15.36 5.89 0.90
N GLN A 315 -14.31 6.31 0.22
CA GLN A 315 -12.95 6.37 0.74
C GLN A 315 -12.19 7.50 0.06
N THR A 316 -11.42 8.26 0.84
CA THR A 316 -10.61 9.36 0.31
C THR A 316 -9.35 8.82 -0.35
N TYR A 317 -8.77 7.79 0.25
CA TYR A 317 -7.58 7.13 -0.22
C TYR A 317 -7.84 5.65 -0.51
N ASN A 318 -7.60 5.27 -1.72
CA ASN A 318 -7.23 3.94 -2.20
C ASN A 318 -6.64 4.15 -3.60
N HIS A 319 -5.43 4.69 -3.63
CA HIS A 319 -4.72 4.93 -4.88
C HIS A 319 -4.51 3.61 -5.63
N LYS A 320 -4.96 3.56 -6.89
CA LYS A 320 -4.88 2.36 -7.73
C LYS A 320 -5.52 1.11 -7.08
N GLN A 321 -6.78 1.22 -6.67
CA GLN A 321 -7.52 0.10 -6.06
C GLN A 321 -7.45 -1.17 -6.92
N GLY A 322 -7.03 -2.27 -6.29
CA GLY A 322 -7.00 -3.62 -6.86
C GLY A 322 -8.16 -4.49 -6.37
N ASP A 323 -8.19 -5.72 -6.86
CA ASP A 323 -9.17 -6.74 -6.44
C ASP A 323 -8.46 -8.07 -6.17
N ILE A 324 -8.65 -8.61 -4.98
CA ILE A 324 -8.06 -9.89 -4.58
C ILE A 324 -8.52 -11.06 -5.48
N ASN A 325 -9.73 -10.98 -6.03
CA ASN A 325 -10.25 -12.01 -6.94
C ASN A 325 -9.45 -12.06 -8.24
N GLN A 326 -9.00 -10.90 -8.76
CA GLN A 326 -8.13 -10.87 -9.93
C GLN A 326 -6.79 -11.57 -9.65
N VAL A 327 -6.21 -11.34 -8.47
CA VAL A 327 -4.97 -12.01 -8.05
C VAL A 327 -5.18 -13.53 -8.00
N TYR A 328 -6.32 -14.02 -7.49
CA TYR A 328 -6.63 -15.45 -7.48
C TYR A 328 -6.80 -16.02 -8.87
N ILE A 329 -7.58 -15.36 -9.75
CA ILE A 329 -7.81 -15.78 -11.13
C ILE A 329 -6.49 -15.87 -11.90
N PHE A 330 -5.67 -14.82 -11.86
CA PHE A 330 -4.39 -14.82 -12.53
C PHE A 330 -3.41 -15.85 -11.96
N SER A 331 -3.46 -16.13 -10.65
CA SER A 331 -2.66 -17.19 -10.04
C SER A 331 -3.02 -18.56 -10.58
N ILE A 332 -4.33 -18.84 -10.76
CA ILE A 332 -4.82 -20.10 -11.35
C ILE A 332 -4.36 -20.20 -12.83
N ILE A 333 -4.51 -19.12 -13.60
CA ILE A 333 -4.08 -19.08 -15.00
C ILE A 333 -2.57 -19.34 -15.10
N ALA A 334 -1.75 -18.71 -14.24
CA ALA A 334 -0.31 -18.92 -14.22
C ALA A 334 0.07 -20.41 -13.98
N VAL A 335 -0.63 -21.06 -13.06
CA VAL A 335 -0.42 -22.51 -12.80
C VAL A 335 -0.84 -23.33 -14.02
N LEU A 336 -1.97 -23.03 -14.66
CA LEU A 336 -2.45 -23.76 -15.85
C LEU A 336 -1.46 -23.63 -17.03
N ILE A 337 -0.87 -22.44 -17.24
CA ILE A 337 0.16 -22.22 -18.29
C ILE A 337 1.40 -23.10 -18.04
N LEU A 338 1.77 -23.36 -16.79
CA LEU A 338 2.91 -24.22 -16.48
C LEU A 338 2.62 -25.71 -16.64
N LEU A 339 1.36 -26.11 -16.66
CA LEU A 339 0.95 -27.51 -16.80
C LEU A 339 0.79 -27.94 -18.28
N VAL A 340 0.73 -27.00 -19.19
CA VAL A 340 0.65 -27.21 -20.65
C VAL A 340 2.03 -27.18 -21.30
#